data_08e42a3687ec6099066e979b40db0569
#
_entry.id   08e42a3687ec6099066e979b40db0569
#
_cell.length_a   1.000
_cell.length_b   1.000
_cell.length_c   1.000
_cell.angle_alpha   90.00
_cell.angle_beta   90.00
_cell.angle_gamma   90.00
#
_symmetry.space_group_name_H-M   'P 1'
#
loop_
_entity.id
_entity.type
_entity.pdbx_description
1 polymer ?
#
loop_
_entity_poly.entity_id
_entity_poly.type
_entity_poly.pdbx_seq_one_letter_code
_entity_poly.pdbx_strand_id
1 'polypeptide(L)'
;MRGRIWLYLSLAANVALAAGWLGSWLRRTSPAVVATAPESQPATQTVVTRTNFVPRRQFFHWSEIESPDYATYVANLRAIGCPEQTIRDIIIADVNALFARRRATEIVTPQQQWWRTEPDPEIEARARAQLEALEAERRALLTALLGPGWETGDQISLPRPSQPGLPLDGPLLGPLPAEVKQQVQDSYRRYQERLAALQQQAAAQQRTVTPAEIFRLQRQWEQELAGILSPAQLEELLLRYSPTARTLRQELSQLGGLDLTPDQFRAWYHARRRLEEGLATLAEADSPASARQIQDLEAQYQQAIRLALGEERYRQYQRLQDPEYREALAQAQQAGRPELAETFYAIRHALAEEVARLQTNNDLTALQREIQRRQLELEALKAQAEVLGENLPEPQPPAPALRAHIYRAGETLISLAVEYDVPLSAILKANPGLDFHRLKPGDTILIPVPSR
;
A
#
# COMPACT_ATOMS: atom_id res chain seq x y z
N MET A 1 5.75 39.81 -9.87
CA MET A 1 5.86 40.32 -11.28
C MET A 1 6.57 39.35 -12.25
N ARG A 2 7.41 38.43 -11.79
CA ARG A 2 8.16 37.51 -12.67
C ARG A 2 7.32 36.48 -13.45
N GLY A 3 6.20 36.00 -12.90
CA GLY A 3 5.37 34.97 -13.56
C GLY A 3 4.59 35.45 -14.81
N ARG A 4 4.24 36.72 -14.88
CA ARG A 4 3.52 37.28 -16.03
C ARG A 4 4.37 37.45 -17.29
N ILE A 5 5.68 37.65 -17.12
CA ILE A 5 6.63 37.79 -18.24
C ILE A 5 6.78 36.47 -19.01
N TRP A 6 6.82 35.33 -18.30
CA TRP A 6 6.90 34.01 -18.92
C TRP A 6 5.63 33.63 -19.69
N LEU A 7 4.47 34.11 -19.26
CA LEU A 7 3.20 33.85 -19.93
C LEU A 7 3.11 34.63 -21.26
N TYR A 8 3.59 35.88 -21.30
CA TYR A 8 3.68 36.67 -22.52
C TYR A 8 4.74 36.16 -23.50
N LEU A 9 5.89 35.65 -23.00
CA LEU A 9 6.92 35.05 -23.85
C LEU A 9 6.41 33.73 -24.48
N SER A 10 5.68 32.90 -23.74
CA SER A 10 5.07 31.66 -24.25
C SER A 10 4.01 31.98 -25.30
N LEU A 11 3.17 32.99 -25.07
CA LEU A 11 2.13 33.44 -26.05
C LEU A 11 2.77 33.98 -27.33
N ALA A 12 3.82 34.80 -27.22
CA ALA A 12 4.54 35.35 -28.37
C ALA A 12 5.21 34.26 -29.22
N ALA A 13 5.79 33.25 -28.57
CA ALA A 13 6.43 32.08 -29.24
C ALA A 13 5.37 31.28 -30.04
N ASN A 14 4.20 31.03 -29.45
CA ASN A 14 3.13 30.30 -30.13
C ASN A 14 2.54 31.09 -31.32
N VAL A 15 2.41 32.41 -31.22
CA VAL A 15 1.95 33.27 -32.32
C VAL A 15 2.99 33.28 -33.46
N ALA A 16 4.29 33.34 -33.15
CA ALA A 16 5.36 33.28 -34.15
C ALA A 16 5.40 31.93 -34.89
N LEU A 17 5.20 30.81 -34.17
CA LEU A 17 5.09 29.49 -34.79
C LEU A 17 3.86 29.35 -35.69
N ALA A 18 2.71 29.87 -35.28
CA ALA A 18 1.49 29.85 -36.08
C ALA A 18 1.63 30.72 -37.37
N ALA A 19 2.26 31.89 -37.27
CA ALA A 19 2.54 32.75 -38.41
C ALA A 19 3.54 32.13 -39.41
N GLY A 20 4.58 31.44 -38.90
CA GLY A 20 5.55 30.67 -39.69
C GLY A 20 4.88 29.52 -40.46
N TRP A 21 3.94 28.82 -39.84
CA TRP A 21 3.22 27.72 -40.44
C TRP A 21 2.24 28.21 -41.53
N LEU A 22 1.52 29.30 -41.27
CA LEU A 22 0.63 29.93 -42.23
C LEU A 22 1.40 30.49 -43.45
N GLY A 23 2.57 31.11 -43.21
CA GLY A 23 3.45 31.60 -44.28
C GLY A 23 4.03 30.50 -45.18
N SER A 24 4.32 29.31 -44.60
CA SER A 24 4.79 28.15 -45.36
C SER A 24 3.68 27.51 -46.20
N TRP A 25 2.40 27.57 -45.70
CA TRP A 25 1.24 27.05 -46.40
C TRP A 25 0.87 27.94 -47.61
N LEU A 26 0.94 29.26 -47.47
CA LEU A 26 0.67 30.24 -48.54
C LEU A 26 1.72 30.22 -49.68
N ARG A 27 2.95 29.75 -49.41
CA ARG A 27 4.02 29.63 -50.42
C ARG A 27 3.93 28.36 -51.27
N ARG A 28 3.02 27.44 -50.98
CA ARG A 28 2.89 26.15 -51.70
C ARG A 28 1.87 26.17 -52.84
N THR A 29 1.25 27.29 -53.12
CA THR A 29 0.29 27.42 -54.22
C THR A 29 0.80 28.36 -55.29
N SER A 30 1.64 27.88 -56.20
CA SER A 30 1.62 28.24 -57.65
C SER A 30 2.78 27.55 -58.40
N PRO A 31 2.55 26.57 -59.28
CA PRO A 31 3.50 26.24 -60.32
C PRO A 31 3.29 27.17 -61.49
N ALA A 32 4.32 27.98 -61.81
CA ALA A 32 4.34 28.77 -63.06
C ALA A 32 4.55 27.83 -64.25
N VAL A 33 3.61 27.85 -65.17
CA VAL A 33 3.72 27.18 -66.47
C VAL A 33 4.59 28.06 -67.38
N VAL A 34 5.77 27.57 -67.70
CA VAL A 34 6.60 28.14 -68.77
C VAL A 34 6.32 27.33 -70.02
N ALA A 35 5.69 27.99 -71.03
CA ALA A 35 5.49 27.45 -72.36
C ALA A 35 6.76 27.67 -73.22
N THR A 36 7.42 26.55 -73.59
CA THR A 36 8.43 26.54 -74.66
C THR A 36 7.88 25.77 -75.88
N ALA A 37 7.98 26.39 -77.08
CA ALA A 37 7.52 25.92 -78.35
C ALA A 37 8.30 24.64 -78.84
N PRO A 38 7.70 23.93 -79.81
CA PRO A 38 8.12 22.51 -80.05
C PRO A 38 9.25 22.44 -81.06
N GLU A 39 10.21 21.59 -80.70
CA GLU A 39 11.22 21.07 -81.65
C GLU A 39 10.78 19.65 -82.05
N SER A 40 10.62 19.45 -83.36
CA SER A 40 10.15 18.19 -83.95
C SER A 40 11.18 17.07 -83.93
N GLN A 41 10.85 15.97 -83.27
CA GLN A 41 11.55 14.69 -83.41
C GLN A 41 10.56 13.55 -83.70
N PRO A 42 11.02 12.42 -84.33
CA PRO A 42 10.15 11.50 -85.01
C PRO A 42 9.33 10.60 -84.06
N ALA A 43 8.14 10.27 -84.52
CA ALA A 43 7.15 9.50 -83.80
C ALA A 43 7.60 8.12 -83.42
N THR A 44 7.92 7.91 -82.14
CA THR A 44 7.93 6.57 -81.50
C THR A 44 6.51 6.31 -81.01
N GLN A 45 5.83 5.34 -81.58
CA GLN A 45 4.51 4.92 -81.13
C GLN A 45 4.60 4.38 -79.70
N THR A 46 4.28 5.24 -78.75
CA THR A 46 4.09 4.84 -77.36
C THR A 46 2.71 4.17 -77.26
N VAL A 47 2.69 2.85 -77.07
CA VAL A 47 1.45 2.14 -76.73
C VAL A 47 1.01 2.62 -75.37
N VAL A 48 0.06 3.54 -75.29
CA VAL A 48 -0.61 3.96 -74.08
C VAL A 48 -1.57 2.86 -73.67
N THR A 49 -1.10 1.94 -72.81
CA THR A 49 -1.98 0.98 -72.12
C THR A 49 -2.88 1.76 -71.18
N ARG A 50 -4.09 2.09 -71.63
CA ARG A 50 -5.14 2.63 -70.72
C ARG A 50 -5.63 1.48 -69.87
N THR A 51 -5.13 1.40 -68.63
CA THR A 51 -5.70 0.54 -67.59
C THR A 51 -7.01 1.15 -67.14
N ASN A 52 -8.14 0.63 -67.63
CA ASN A 52 -9.45 0.99 -67.12
C ASN A 52 -9.60 0.37 -65.72
N PHE A 53 -9.42 1.18 -64.68
CA PHE A 53 -9.82 0.78 -63.34
C PHE A 53 -11.36 0.80 -63.31
N VAL A 54 -11.96 -0.37 -63.33
CA VAL A 54 -13.37 -0.55 -63.00
C VAL A 54 -13.44 -0.76 -61.47
N PRO A 55 -13.87 0.24 -60.69
CA PRO A 55 -14.01 0.07 -59.26
C PRO A 55 -15.12 -0.96 -59.01
N ARG A 56 -14.74 -2.19 -58.68
CA ARG A 56 -15.70 -3.19 -58.25
C ARG A 56 -16.01 -2.91 -56.77
N ARG A 57 -17.19 -2.37 -56.50
CA ARG A 57 -17.67 -2.23 -55.12
C ARG A 57 -17.90 -3.65 -54.59
N GLN A 58 -17.06 -4.11 -53.62
CA GLN A 58 -17.30 -5.30 -52.85
C GLN A 58 -18.16 -4.89 -51.66
N PHE A 59 -19.32 -5.52 -51.52
CA PHE A 59 -20.16 -5.38 -50.32
C PHE A 59 -19.89 -6.63 -49.49
N PHE A 60 -19.49 -6.42 -48.26
CA PHE A 60 -19.33 -7.53 -47.28
C PHE A 60 -19.88 -7.05 -45.94
N HIS A 61 -20.42 -7.97 -45.15
CA HIS A 61 -20.72 -7.73 -43.79
C HIS A 61 -19.49 -8.02 -42.93
N TRP A 62 -19.21 -7.19 -41.95
CA TRP A 62 -18.04 -7.37 -41.09
C TRP A 62 -18.02 -8.72 -40.40
N SER A 63 -19.20 -9.25 -39.99
CA SER A 63 -19.38 -10.58 -39.43
C SER A 63 -18.97 -11.75 -40.33
N GLU A 64 -18.79 -11.51 -41.64
CA GLU A 64 -18.30 -12.54 -42.60
C GLU A 64 -16.77 -12.57 -42.62
N ILE A 65 -16.13 -11.51 -42.14
CA ILE A 65 -14.67 -11.37 -42.10
C ILE A 65 -14.11 -11.78 -40.78
N GLU A 66 -14.79 -11.37 -39.68
CA GLU A 66 -14.43 -11.75 -38.32
C GLU A 66 -14.47 -13.27 -38.15
N SER A 67 -13.47 -13.82 -37.44
CA SER A 67 -13.39 -15.23 -37.09
C SER A 67 -12.81 -15.36 -35.69
N PRO A 68 -13.33 -16.30 -34.88
CA PRO A 68 -12.72 -16.63 -33.59
C PRO A 68 -11.32 -17.27 -33.74
N ASP A 69 -11.01 -17.82 -34.93
CA ASP A 69 -9.67 -18.28 -35.31
C ASP A 69 -8.90 -17.14 -35.97
N TYR A 70 -7.86 -16.64 -35.30
CA TYR A 70 -7.06 -15.51 -35.78
C TYR A 70 -6.37 -15.77 -37.13
N ALA A 71 -5.94 -17.00 -37.42
CA ALA A 71 -5.32 -17.32 -38.71
C ALA A 71 -6.32 -17.16 -39.85
N THR A 72 -7.54 -17.66 -39.68
CA THR A 72 -8.67 -17.44 -40.58
C THR A 72 -9.05 -15.98 -40.69
N TYR A 73 -9.08 -15.24 -39.60
CA TYR A 73 -9.37 -13.82 -39.61
C TYR A 73 -8.37 -13.01 -40.41
N VAL A 74 -7.07 -13.24 -40.24
CA VAL A 74 -6.00 -12.65 -41.06
C VAL A 74 -6.15 -13.02 -42.55
N ALA A 75 -6.47 -14.28 -42.87
CA ALA A 75 -6.69 -14.71 -44.24
C ALA A 75 -7.89 -14.02 -44.91
N ASN A 76 -9.00 -13.86 -44.18
CA ASN A 76 -10.21 -13.16 -44.63
C ASN A 76 -9.93 -11.66 -44.88
N LEU A 77 -9.19 -11.00 -44.00
CA LEU A 77 -8.78 -9.60 -44.19
C LEU A 77 -7.91 -9.42 -45.43
N ARG A 78 -6.97 -10.37 -45.70
CA ARG A 78 -6.17 -10.36 -46.93
C ARG A 78 -7.00 -10.59 -48.15
N ALA A 79 -7.99 -11.50 -48.10
CA ALA A 79 -8.85 -11.83 -49.24
C ALA A 79 -9.69 -10.61 -49.72
N ILE A 80 -10.07 -9.71 -48.83
CA ILE A 80 -10.76 -8.46 -49.16
C ILE A 80 -9.81 -7.33 -49.61
N GLY A 81 -8.50 -7.57 -49.62
CA GLY A 81 -7.50 -6.57 -50.04
C GLY A 81 -7.16 -5.55 -48.95
N CYS A 82 -7.35 -5.88 -47.67
CA CYS A 82 -6.98 -5.02 -46.55
C CYS A 82 -5.44 -4.84 -46.53
N PRO A 83 -4.92 -3.60 -46.40
CA PRO A 83 -3.48 -3.36 -46.27
C PRO A 83 -2.86 -4.08 -45.08
N GLU A 84 -1.67 -4.67 -45.25
CA GLU A 84 -0.98 -5.40 -44.16
C GLU A 84 -0.82 -4.58 -42.86
N GLN A 85 -0.57 -3.28 -42.97
CA GLN A 85 -0.50 -2.41 -41.78
C GLN A 85 -1.83 -2.36 -41.03
N THR A 86 -2.95 -2.25 -41.77
CA THR A 86 -4.30 -2.24 -41.17
C THR A 86 -4.65 -3.59 -40.55
N ILE A 87 -4.27 -4.71 -41.23
CA ILE A 87 -4.43 -6.07 -40.66
C ILE A 87 -3.68 -6.17 -39.35
N ARG A 88 -2.44 -5.72 -39.33
CA ARG A 88 -1.60 -5.70 -38.14
C ARG A 88 -2.28 -4.94 -37.00
N ASP A 89 -2.76 -3.71 -37.26
CA ASP A 89 -3.38 -2.86 -36.26
C ASP A 89 -4.67 -3.48 -35.67
N ILE A 90 -5.51 -4.07 -36.55
CA ILE A 90 -6.73 -4.80 -36.15
C ILE A 90 -6.39 -5.99 -35.27
N ILE A 91 -5.48 -6.87 -35.69
CA ILE A 91 -5.13 -8.08 -34.96
C ILE A 91 -4.47 -7.77 -33.62
N ILE A 92 -3.58 -6.77 -33.58
CA ILE A 92 -2.96 -6.34 -32.33
C ILE A 92 -4.02 -5.77 -31.36
N ALA A 93 -4.95 -4.95 -31.85
CA ALA A 93 -6.01 -4.38 -31.01
C ALA A 93 -6.91 -5.48 -30.44
N ASP A 94 -7.29 -6.47 -31.26
CA ASP A 94 -8.19 -7.55 -30.86
C ASP A 94 -7.51 -8.53 -29.88
N VAL A 95 -6.28 -8.96 -30.17
CA VAL A 95 -5.50 -9.77 -29.24
C VAL A 95 -5.26 -9.03 -27.92
N ASN A 96 -4.94 -7.74 -27.96
CA ASN A 96 -4.80 -6.95 -26.73
C ASN A 96 -6.09 -6.89 -25.92
N ALA A 97 -7.24 -6.74 -26.59
CA ALA A 97 -8.55 -6.77 -25.91
C ALA A 97 -8.84 -8.13 -25.27
N LEU A 98 -8.53 -9.23 -25.97
CA LEU A 98 -8.64 -10.59 -25.43
C LEU A 98 -7.79 -10.76 -24.17
N PHE A 99 -6.50 -10.44 -24.24
CA PHE A 99 -5.59 -10.60 -23.10
C PHE A 99 -5.86 -9.62 -21.97
N ALA A 100 -6.37 -8.42 -22.25
CA ALA A 100 -6.85 -7.49 -21.21
C ALA A 100 -8.05 -8.08 -20.45
N ARG A 101 -8.98 -8.76 -21.15
CA ARG A 101 -10.10 -9.46 -20.52
C ARG A 101 -9.61 -10.62 -19.66
N ARG A 102 -8.75 -11.46 -20.19
CA ARG A 102 -8.14 -12.59 -19.45
C ARG A 102 -7.43 -12.11 -18.21
N ARG A 103 -6.61 -11.06 -18.31
CA ARG A 103 -5.96 -10.44 -17.16
C ARG A 103 -6.95 -9.96 -16.09
N ALA A 104 -8.04 -9.34 -16.50
CA ALA A 104 -9.04 -8.82 -15.59
C ALA A 104 -9.88 -9.91 -14.91
N THR A 105 -10.00 -11.11 -15.50
CA THR A 105 -10.87 -12.18 -14.99
C THR A 105 -10.12 -13.35 -14.37
N GLU A 106 -8.93 -13.69 -14.88
CA GLU A 106 -8.18 -14.89 -14.48
C GLU A 106 -7.17 -14.61 -13.36
N ILE A 107 -6.68 -13.38 -13.23
CA ILE A 107 -5.64 -13.04 -12.25
C ILE A 107 -6.28 -12.49 -10.97
N VAL A 108 -5.99 -13.16 -9.85
CA VAL A 108 -6.41 -12.69 -8.54
C VAL A 108 -5.38 -11.70 -8.01
N THR A 109 -5.78 -10.45 -7.87
CA THR A 109 -4.94 -9.37 -7.33
C THR A 109 -5.20 -9.16 -5.83
N PRO A 110 -4.26 -8.60 -5.06
CA PRO A 110 -4.50 -8.26 -3.65
C PRO A 110 -5.73 -7.37 -3.44
N GLN A 111 -6.06 -6.49 -4.40
CA GLN A 111 -7.22 -5.60 -4.33
C GLN A 111 -8.55 -6.35 -4.35
N GLN A 112 -8.58 -7.56 -4.87
CA GLN A 112 -9.77 -8.42 -4.84
C GLN A 112 -9.99 -9.04 -3.46
N GLN A 113 -8.98 -9.01 -2.59
CA GLN A 113 -9.07 -9.47 -1.20
C GLN A 113 -9.41 -8.30 -0.27
N TRP A 114 -10.51 -7.60 -0.56
CA TRP A 114 -10.94 -6.38 0.12
C TRP A 114 -11.22 -6.56 1.62
N TRP A 115 -11.32 -7.79 2.11
CA TRP A 115 -11.50 -8.10 3.53
C TRP A 115 -10.17 -8.16 4.32
N ARG A 116 -9.03 -8.19 3.65
CA ARG A 116 -7.71 -8.21 4.29
C ARG A 116 -7.21 -6.79 4.57
N THR A 117 -6.51 -6.63 5.65
CA THR A 117 -5.87 -5.36 6.03
C THR A 117 -4.49 -5.20 5.41
N GLU A 118 -3.81 -6.33 5.19
CA GLU A 118 -2.49 -6.39 4.56
C GLU A 118 -2.52 -7.26 3.30
N PRO A 119 -1.79 -6.86 2.25
CA PRO A 119 -1.65 -7.69 1.05
C PRO A 119 -1.00 -9.04 1.38
N ASP A 120 -1.53 -10.11 0.79
CA ASP A 120 -0.95 -11.43 0.91
C ASP A 120 0.26 -11.55 -0.04
N PRO A 121 1.49 -11.74 0.48
CA PRO A 121 2.69 -11.81 -0.35
C PRO A 121 2.68 -13.00 -1.33
N GLU A 122 2.02 -14.11 -0.97
CA GLU A 122 1.90 -15.27 -1.88
C GLU A 122 0.96 -14.97 -3.03
N ILE A 123 -0.16 -14.30 -2.78
CA ILE A 123 -1.10 -13.86 -3.83
C ILE A 123 -0.42 -12.84 -4.74
N GLU A 124 0.33 -11.90 -4.17
CA GLU A 124 1.07 -10.91 -4.97
C GLU A 124 2.13 -11.58 -5.87
N ALA A 125 2.92 -12.50 -5.33
CA ALA A 125 3.91 -13.24 -6.09
C ALA A 125 3.25 -14.09 -7.20
N ARG A 126 2.15 -14.77 -6.89
CA ARG A 126 1.38 -15.56 -7.87
C ARG A 126 0.78 -14.68 -8.96
N ALA A 127 0.18 -13.54 -8.60
CA ALA A 127 -0.37 -12.59 -9.57
C ALA A 127 0.72 -12.07 -10.52
N ARG A 128 1.90 -11.77 -10.01
CA ARG A 128 3.05 -11.34 -10.82
C ARG A 128 3.48 -12.42 -11.81
N ALA A 129 3.65 -13.66 -11.36
CA ALA A 129 4.03 -14.79 -12.22
C ALA A 129 2.96 -15.05 -13.29
N GLN A 130 1.68 -14.97 -12.96
CA GLN A 130 0.59 -15.14 -13.93
C GLN A 130 0.55 -14.00 -14.95
N LEU A 131 0.83 -12.75 -14.54
CA LEU A 131 0.92 -11.61 -15.46
C LEU A 131 2.08 -11.80 -16.46
N GLU A 132 3.24 -12.24 -16.01
CA GLU A 132 4.39 -12.52 -16.86
C GLU A 132 4.10 -13.64 -17.85
N ALA A 133 3.47 -14.73 -17.39
CA ALA A 133 3.07 -15.84 -18.25
C ALA A 133 2.05 -15.41 -19.31
N LEU A 134 1.05 -14.62 -18.92
CA LEU A 134 0.03 -14.11 -19.84
C LEU A 134 0.63 -13.16 -20.89
N GLU A 135 1.59 -12.34 -20.52
CA GLU A 135 2.31 -11.47 -21.46
C GLU A 135 3.18 -12.27 -22.43
N ALA A 136 3.86 -13.30 -21.96
CA ALA A 136 4.63 -14.20 -22.82
C ALA A 136 3.73 -14.91 -23.83
N GLU A 137 2.56 -15.40 -23.42
CA GLU A 137 1.56 -16.03 -24.31
C GLU A 137 1.05 -15.03 -25.37
N ARG A 138 0.73 -13.80 -24.97
CA ARG A 138 0.33 -12.74 -25.89
C ARG A 138 1.38 -12.47 -26.97
N ARG A 139 2.63 -12.31 -26.56
CA ARG A 139 3.76 -12.09 -27.48
C ARG A 139 3.95 -13.25 -28.42
N ALA A 140 3.89 -14.48 -27.93
CA ALA A 140 4.00 -15.66 -28.75
C ALA A 140 2.88 -15.73 -29.80
N LEU A 141 1.64 -15.45 -29.43
CA LEU A 141 0.50 -15.41 -30.35
C LEU A 141 0.68 -14.33 -31.43
N LEU A 142 1.01 -13.11 -31.08
CA LEU A 142 1.23 -12.02 -32.03
C LEU A 142 2.42 -12.32 -32.97
N THR A 143 3.50 -12.90 -32.44
CA THR A 143 4.64 -13.32 -33.27
C THR A 143 4.27 -14.42 -34.24
N ALA A 144 3.44 -15.38 -33.86
CA ALA A 144 2.97 -16.45 -34.74
C ALA A 144 2.04 -15.93 -35.86
N LEU A 145 1.20 -14.92 -35.56
CA LEU A 145 0.24 -14.36 -36.52
C LEU A 145 0.83 -13.32 -37.49
N LEU A 146 1.72 -12.47 -36.97
CA LEU A 146 2.21 -11.27 -37.68
C LEU A 146 3.71 -11.30 -37.99
N GLY A 147 4.44 -12.35 -37.53
CA GLY A 147 5.89 -12.48 -37.65
C GLY A 147 6.67 -11.70 -36.57
N PRO A 148 8.00 -11.91 -36.50
CA PRO A 148 8.84 -11.36 -35.42
C PRO A 148 8.97 -9.84 -35.43
N GLY A 149 8.65 -9.18 -36.54
CA GLY A 149 8.71 -7.72 -36.67
C GLY A 149 7.46 -6.96 -36.23
N TRP A 150 6.50 -7.61 -35.60
CA TRP A 150 5.26 -6.93 -35.20
C TRP A 150 5.46 -5.85 -34.13
N GLU A 151 6.52 -5.93 -33.32
CA GLU A 151 6.87 -4.93 -32.31
C GLU A 151 7.54 -3.68 -32.90
N THR A 152 8.03 -3.73 -34.15
CA THR A 152 8.66 -2.58 -34.81
C THR A 152 7.61 -1.60 -35.33
N GLY A 153 7.40 -0.57 -34.59
CA GLY A 153 6.38 0.47 -34.84
C GLY A 153 5.70 0.84 -33.52
N ASP A 154 4.99 1.92 -33.49
CA ASP A 154 4.41 2.50 -32.29
C ASP A 154 3.68 1.46 -31.43
N GLN A 155 4.47 0.87 -30.56
CA GLN A 155 4.08 0.30 -29.48
C GLN A 155 3.17 -0.41 -29.00
N ILE A 156 3.21 -1.55 -28.70
CA ILE A 156 2.10 -2.00 -28.03
C ILE A 156 2.41 -2.96 -26.94
N SER A 157 2.67 -2.44 -25.77
CA SER A 157 2.40 -3.10 -24.49
C SER A 157 0.89 -3.29 -24.36
N LEU A 158 0.47 -4.36 -23.65
CA LEU A 158 -0.91 -4.45 -23.12
C LEU A 158 -1.32 -3.07 -22.62
N PRO A 159 -2.55 -2.60 -22.90
CA PRO A 159 -3.04 -1.38 -22.31
C PRO A 159 -2.83 -1.50 -20.81
N ARG A 160 -1.87 -0.76 -20.29
CA ARG A 160 -1.72 -0.67 -18.84
C ARG A 160 -3.05 -0.16 -18.32
N PRO A 161 -3.54 -0.63 -17.18
CA PRO A 161 -4.64 0.03 -16.49
C PRO A 161 -4.12 1.35 -15.93
N SER A 162 -3.70 2.25 -16.81
CA SER A 162 -3.13 3.56 -16.49
C SER A 162 -4.14 4.68 -16.63
N GLN A 163 -5.41 4.34 -16.78
CA GLN A 163 -6.43 5.34 -16.54
C GLN A 163 -6.53 5.55 -15.04
N PRO A 164 -6.37 6.81 -14.57
CA PRO A 164 -6.63 7.13 -13.17
C PRO A 164 -8.09 6.79 -12.89
N GLY A 165 -8.32 5.73 -12.13
CA GLY A 165 -9.65 5.24 -11.87
C GLY A 165 -9.64 3.99 -11.01
N LEU A 166 -10.82 3.42 -10.80
CA LEU A 166 -10.99 2.20 -10.03
C LEU A 166 -10.58 0.97 -10.86
N PRO A 167 -9.68 0.10 -10.38
CA PRO A 167 -9.45 -1.20 -11.01
C PRO A 167 -10.75 -2.03 -11.01
N LEU A 168 -11.30 -2.29 -12.19
CA LEU A 168 -12.50 -3.10 -12.39
C LEU A 168 -12.08 -4.49 -12.90
N ASP A 169 -11.57 -5.30 -11.99
CA ASP A 169 -11.05 -6.64 -12.24
C ASP A 169 -11.76 -7.69 -11.36
N GLY A 170 -11.39 -8.96 -11.56
CA GLY A 170 -11.97 -10.09 -10.84
C GLY A 170 -13.26 -10.63 -11.46
N PRO A 171 -13.85 -11.66 -10.86
CA PRO A 171 -14.93 -12.43 -11.48
C PRO A 171 -16.21 -11.64 -11.72
N LEU A 172 -16.50 -10.61 -10.91
CA LEU A 172 -17.73 -9.82 -11.01
C LEU A 172 -17.56 -8.54 -11.82
N LEU A 173 -16.42 -7.84 -11.69
CA LEU A 173 -16.20 -6.55 -12.34
C LEU A 173 -15.34 -6.67 -13.62
N GLY A 174 -14.50 -7.70 -13.71
CA GLY A 174 -13.64 -7.93 -14.88
C GLY A 174 -14.42 -8.17 -16.18
N PRO A 175 -15.52 -8.96 -16.18
CA PRO A 175 -16.31 -9.24 -17.37
C PRO A 175 -17.18 -8.08 -17.87
N LEU A 176 -17.30 -6.97 -17.11
CA LEU A 176 -18.13 -5.83 -17.52
C LEU A 176 -17.76 -5.32 -18.91
N PRO A 177 -18.73 -4.96 -19.76
CA PRO A 177 -18.49 -4.32 -21.04
C PRO A 177 -17.69 -3.02 -20.89
N ALA A 178 -16.90 -2.67 -21.91
CA ALA A 178 -16.05 -1.48 -21.86
C ALA A 178 -16.85 -0.19 -21.62
N GLU A 179 -18.05 -0.08 -22.19
CA GLU A 179 -18.96 1.06 -22.01
C GLU A 179 -19.42 1.18 -20.55
N VAL A 180 -19.78 0.04 -19.93
CA VAL A 180 -20.18 0.01 -18.51
C VAL A 180 -19.00 0.37 -17.60
N LYS A 181 -17.81 -0.17 -17.89
CA LYS A 181 -16.58 0.22 -17.17
C LYS A 181 -16.33 1.73 -17.27
N GLN A 182 -16.49 2.31 -18.46
CA GLN A 182 -16.34 3.75 -18.65
C GLN A 182 -17.37 4.54 -17.83
N GLN A 183 -18.64 4.12 -17.83
CA GLN A 183 -19.69 4.78 -17.04
C GLN A 183 -19.37 4.73 -15.52
N VAL A 184 -18.86 3.63 -15.02
CA VAL A 184 -18.41 3.50 -13.61
C VAL A 184 -17.25 4.45 -13.32
N GLN A 185 -16.25 4.53 -14.22
CA GLN A 185 -15.12 5.45 -14.07
C GLN A 185 -15.58 6.91 -14.06
N ASP A 186 -16.48 7.27 -14.97
CA ASP A 186 -17.04 8.63 -15.07
C ASP A 186 -17.86 9.00 -13.83
N SER A 187 -18.64 8.06 -13.29
CA SER A 187 -19.38 8.25 -12.04
C SER A 187 -18.42 8.44 -10.85
N TYR A 188 -17.35 7.64 -10.78
CA TYR A 188 -16.33 7.80 -9.74
C TYR A 188 -15.60 9.13 -9.84
N ARG A 189 -15.25 9.58 -11.04
CA ARG A 189 -14.63 10.90 -11.27
C ARG A 189 -15.53 12.03 -10.79
N ARG A 190 -16.82 12.01 -11.14
CA ARG A 190 -17.81 13.00 -10.64
C ARG A 190 -17.92 12.98 -9.12
N TYR A 191 -17.89 11.80 -8.50
CA TYR A 191 -17.87 11.68 -7.05
C TYR A 191 -16.63 12.37 -6.45
N GLN A 192 -15.43 12.13 -7.01
CA GLN A 192 -14.19 12.76 -6.55
C GLN A 192 -14.21 14.30 -6.71
N GLU A 193 -14.72 14.78 -7.81
CA GLU A 193 -14.88 16.22 -8.08
C GLU A 193 -15.81 16.88 -7.05
N ARG A 194 -16.96 16.25 -6.74
CA ARG A 194 -17.90 16.73 -5.71
C ARG A 194 -17.28 16.71 -4.32
N LEU A 195 -16.52 15.65 -3.99
CA LEU A 195 -15.82 15.56 -2.71
C LEU A 195 -14.76 16.65 -2.57
N ALA A 196 -13.97 16.90 -3.61
CA ALA A 196 -12.97 17.97 -3.63
C ALA A 196 -13.64 19.36 -3.49
N ALA A 197 -14.75 19.60 -4.19
CA ALA A 197 -15.51 20.85 -4.08
C ALA A 197 -16.05 21.05 -2.65
N LEU A 198 -16.59 20.00 -2.03
CA LEU A 198 -17.06 20.02 -0.64
C LEU A 198 -15.91 20.35 0.34
N GLN A 199 -14.74 19.73 0.15
CA GLN A 199 -13.56 20.02 0.97
C GLN A 199 -13.07 21.46 0.82
N GLN A 200 -13.02 21.98 -0.41
CA GLN A 200 -12.66 23.38 -0.69
C GLN A 200 -13.64 24.36 -0.06
N GLN A 201 -14.95 24.08 -0.15
CA GLN A 201 -15.98 24.89 0.48
C GLN A 201 -15.86 24.89 2.00
N ALA A 202 -15.65 23.75 2.62
CA ALA A 202 -15.45 23.62 4.06
C ALA A 202 -14.19 24.39 4.52
N ALA A 203 -13.08 24.26 3.80
CA ALA A 203 -11.85 24.99 4.06
C ALA A 203 -12.02 26.51 3.96
N ALA A 204 -12.75 27.01 2.95
CA ALA A 204 -13.08 28.42 2.80
C ALA A 204 -13.92 28.95 3.97
N GLN A 205 -14.73 28.09 4.60
CA GLN A 205 -15.52 28.39 5.79
C GLN A 205 -14.78 28.11 7.11
N GLN A 206 -13.50 27.76 7.06
CA GLN A 206 -12.67 27.39 8.21
C GLN A 206 -13.28 26.27 9.07
N ARG A 207 -13.99 25.32 8.45
CA ARG A 207 -14.58 24.16 9.10
C ARG A 207 -14.08 22.87 8.45
N THR A 208 -14.26 21.76 9.14
CA THR A 208 -14.05 20.42 8.58
C THR A 208 -15.32 19.90 7.92
N VAL A 209 -15.17 19.04 6.92
CA VAL A 209 -16.30 18.31 6.33
C VAL A 209 -16.86 17.34 7.37
N THR A 210 -18.17 17.35 7.55
CA THR A 210 -18.81 16.47 8.52
C THR A 210 -18.98 15.05 7.97
N PRO A 211 -19.01 14.01 8.83
CA PRO A 211 -19.30 12.64 8.40
C PRO A 211 -20.64 12.51 7.67
N ALA A 212 -21.66 13.26 8.09
CA ALA A 212 -22.98 13.28 7.46
C ALA A 212 -22.92 13.82 6.01
N GLU A 213 -22.10 14.84 5.73
CA GLU A 213 -21.91 15.38 4.37
C GLU A 213 -21.21 14.34 3.48
N ILE A 214 -20.19 13.65 4.00
CA ILE A 214 -19.50 12.56 3.28
C ILE A 214 -20.47 11.42 2.98
N PHE A 215 -21.26 11.03 3.97
CA PHE A 215 -22.24 9.95 3.82
C PHE A 215 -23.29 10.27 2.75
N ARG A 216 -23.83 11.51 2.74
CA ARG A 216 -24.80 11.94 1.70
C ARG A 216 -24.20 11.88 0.30
N LEU A 217 -22.96 12.34 0.15
CA LEU A 217 -22.25 12.30 -1.12
C LEU A 217 -22.01 10.85 -1.58
N GLN A 218 -21.66 9.96 -0.65
CA GLN A 218 -21.49 8.54 -0.92
C GLN A 218 -22.82 7.90 -1.34
N ARG A 219 -23.93 8.18 -0.66
CA ARG A 219 -25.27 7.66 -1.03
C ARG A 219 -25.68 8.10 -2.42
N GLN A 220 -25.41 9.32 -2.80
CA GLN A 220 -25.68 9.82 -4.15
C GLN A 220 -24.85 9.05 -5.20
N TRP A 221 -23.58 8.79 -4.93
CA TRP A 221 -22.73 7.99 -5.81
C TRP A 221 -23.24 6.54 -5.93
N GLU A 222 -23.64 5.91 -4.82
CA GLU A 222 -24.24 4.57 -4.82
C GLU A 222 -25.52 4.49 -5.65
N GLN A 223 -26.38 5.49 -5.57
CA GLN A 223 -27.60 5.58 -6.39
C GLN A 223 -27.29 5.69 -7.88
N GLU A 224 -26.28 6.48 -8.26
CA GLU A 224 -25.82 6.55 -9.64
C GLU A 224 -25.31 5.17 -10.12
N LEU A 225 -24.53 4.47 -9.32
CA LEU A 225 -24.00 3.15 -9.64
C LEU A 225 -25.08 2.06 -9.69
N ALA A 226 -26.09 2.14 -8.86
CA ALA A 226 -27.23 1.19 -8.86
C ALA A 226 -28.02 1.20 -10.18
N GLY A 227 -27.98 2.30 -10.93
CA GLY A 227 -28.53 2.38 -12.28
C GLY A 227 -27.63 1.74 -13.36
N ILE A 228 -26.37 1.42 -13.05
CA ILE A 228 -25.36 0.94 -14.00
C ILE A 228 -25.03 -0.54 -13.75
N LEU A 229 -24.91 -0.93 -12.47
CA LEU A 229 -24.42 -2.24 -12.01
C LEU A 229 -25.53 -3.10 -11.43
N SER A 230 -25.41 -4.42 -11.55
CA SER A 230 -26.24 -5.34 -10.80
C SER A 230 -25.95 -5.25 -9.28
N PRO A 231 -26.87 -5.67 -8.40
CA PRO A 231 -26.66 -5.60 -6.95
C PRO A 231 -25.37 -6.26 -6.47
N ALA A 232 -24.99 -7.42 -7.02
CA ALA A 232 -23.76 -8.12 -6.66
C ALA A 232 -22.51 -7.37 -7.12
N GLN A 233 -22.53 -6.77 -8.32
CA GLN A 233 -21.42 -5.96 -8.84
C GLN A 233 -21.26 -4.65 -8.05
N LEU A 234 -22.37 -4.03 -7.68
CA LEU A 234 -22.37 -2.83 -6.85
C LEU A 234 -21.81 -3.13 -5.46
N GLU A 235 -22.27 -4.19 -4.81
CA GLU A 235 -21.74 -4.60 -3.50
C GLU A 235 -20.24 -4.84 -3.56
N GLU A 236 -19.75 -5.61 -4.54
CA GLU A 236 -18.33 -5.89 -4.73
C GLU A 236 -17.52 -4.59 -4.91
N LEU A 237 -18.02 -3.65 -5.70
CA LEU A 237 -17.37 -2.36 -5.92
C LEU A 237 -17.33 -1.52 -4.64
N LEU A 238 -18.41 -1.50 -3.87
CA LEU A 238 -18.49 -0.75 -2.62
C LEU A 238 -17.61 -1.35 -1.52
N LEU A 239 -17.53 -2.68 -1.41
CA LEU A 239 -16.62 -3.36 -0.48
C LEU A 239 -15.15 -3.07 -0.78
N ARG A 240 -14.80 -2.86 -2.06
CA ARG A 240 -13.43 -2.50 -2.44
C ARG A 240 -13.12 -1.02 -2.22
N TYR A 241 -14.01 -0.13 -2.65
CA TYR A 241 -13.64 1.27 -2.93
C TYR A 241 -14.43 2.31 -2.15
N SER A 242 -15.50 1.94 -1.44
CA SER A 242 -16.27 2.92 -0.67
C SER A 242 -15.44 3.53 0.48
N PRO A 243 -15.71 4.78 0.87
CA PRO A 243 -15.12 5.38 2.06
C PRO A 243 -15.29 4.54 3.32
N THR A 244 -16.50 4.03 3.57
CA THR A 244 -16.80 3.14 4.70
C THR A 244 -15.90 1.90 4.73
N ALA A 245 -15.73 1.21 3.60
CA ALA A 245 -14.87 0.02 3.52
C ALA A 245 -13.39 0.38 3.74
N ARG A 246 -12.95 1.54 3.24
CA ARG A 246 -11.58 2.04 3.46
C ARG A 246 -11.33 2.35 4.93
N THR A 247 -12.25 3.08 5.57
CA THR A 247 -12.15 3.41 7.00
C THR A 247 -12.15 2.14 7.84
N LEU A 248 -13.03 1.18 7.54
CA LEU A 248 -13.08 -0.10 8.23
C LEU A 248 -11.76 -0.87 8.12
N ARG A 249 -11.17 -0.97 6.92
CA ARG A 249 -9.84 -1.60 6.75
C ARG A 249 -8.74 -0.88 7.52
N GLN A 250 -8.78 0.45 7.53
CA GLN A 250 -7.82 1.26 8.28
C GLN A 250 -7.95 1.03 9.80
N GLU A 251 -9.16 1.01 10.34
CA GLU A 251 -9.43 0.69 11.75
C GLU A 251 -8.94 -0.72 12.10
N LEU A 252 -9.23 -1.71 11.25
CA LEU A 252 -8.78 -3.10 11.43
C LEU A 252 -7.25 -3.24 11.33
N SER A 253 -6.61 -2.52 10.42
CA SER A 253 -5.15 -2.49 10.29
C SER A 253 -4.48 -1.95 11.56
N GLN A 254 -5.08 -0.95 12.22
CA GLN A 254 -4.56 -0.41 13.48
C GLN A 254 -4.68 -1.40 14.65
N LEU A 255 -5.65 -2.32 14.59
CA LEU A 255 -5.81 -3.33 15.63
C LEU A 255 -4.71 -4.40 15.56
N GLY A 256 -4.23 -4.76 14.36
CA GLY A 256 -3.23 -5.82 14.17
C GLY A 256 -3.75 -7.21 14.58
N GLY A 257 -3.47 -8.25 13.81
CA GLY A 257 -3.75 -9.64 14.21
C GLY A 257 -5.23 -10.08 14.20
N LEU A 258 -6.14 -9.31 13.61
CA LEU A 258 -7.53 -9.72 13.41
C LEU A 258 -7.80 -9.99 11.93
N ASP A 259 -7.52 -11.22 11.48
CA ASP A 259 -7.86 -11.65 10.12
C ASP A 259 -9.33 -11.99 10.00
N LEU A 260 -10.04 -11.29 9.12
CA LEU A 260 -11.46 -11.52 8.84
C LEU A 260 -11.65 -12.43 7.63
N THR A 261 -12.73 -13.20 7.65
CA THR A 261 -13.22 -13.85 6.44
C THR A 261 -14.01 -12.85 5.58
N PRO A 262 -14.19 -13.11 4.27
CA PRO A 262 -15.02 -12.25 3.41
C PRO A 262 -16.40 -11.99 3.98
N ASP A 263 -17.05 -13.02 4.55
CA ASP A 263 -18.41 -12.90 5.11
C ASP A 263 -18.44 -12.08 6.41
N GLN A 264 -17.41 -12.21 7.25
CA GLN A 264 -17.28 -11.40 8.47
C GLN A 264 -17.06 -9.92 8.13
N PHE A 265 -16.19 -9.63 7.18
CA PHE A 265 -15.96 -8.25 6.73
C PHE A 265 -17.24 -7.67 6.10
N ARG A 266 -17.94 -8.42 5.24
CA ARG A 266 -19.19 -7.99 4.62
C ARG A 266 -20.26 -7.68 5.67
N ALA A 267 -20.46 -8.57 6.65
CA ALA A 267 -21.40 -8.35 7.74
C ALA A 267 -21.04 -7.11 8.58
N TRP A 268 -19.76 -6.93 8.88
CA TRP A 268 -19.26 -5.75 9.59
C TRP A 268 -19.44 -4.47 8.78
N TYR A 269 -19.12 -4.51 7.49
CA TYR A 269 -19.36 -3.39 6.58
C TYR A 269 -20.83 -2.95 6.57
N HIS A 270 -21.77 -3.87 6.47
CA HIS A 270 -23.19 -3.55 6.50
C HIS A 270 -23.63 -3.00 7.87
N ALA A 271 -23.07 -3.51 8.96
CA ALA A 271 -23.32 -2.97 10.29
C ALA A 271 -22.82 -1.52 10.41
N ARG A 272 -21.61 -1.24 9.90
CA ARG A 272 -21.03 0.12 9.88
C ARG A 272 -21.87 1.08 9.03
N ARG A 273 -22.32 0.63 7.88
CA ARG A 273 -23.21 1.41 7.01
C ARG A 273 -24.51 1.83 7.70
N ARG A 274 -25.14 0.91 8.45
CA ARG A 274 -26.36 1.23 9.23
C ARG A 274 -26.07 2.26 10.33
N LEU A 275 -24.95 2.13 11.01
CA LEU A 275 -24.53 3.12 12.02
C LEU A 275 -24.33 4.51 11.37
N GLU A 276 -23.59 4.59 10.25
CA GLU A 276 -23.34 5.84 9.52
C GLU A 276 -24.65 6.48 9.04
N GLU A 277 -25.58 5.68 8.53
CA GLU A 277 -26.92 6.14 8.10
C GLU A 277 -27.73 6.70 9.25
N GLY A 278 -27.76 5.99 10.38
CA GLY A 278 -28.45 6.45 11.60
C GLY A 278 -27.86 7.74 12.16
N LEU A 279 -26.54 7.81 12.25
CA LEU A 279 -25.83 9.03 12.72
C LEU A 279 -26.05 10.21 11.78
N ALA A 280 -26.03 10.00 10.46
CA ALA A 280 -26.31 11.06 9.50
C ALA A 280 -27.74 11.62 9.62
N THR A 281 -28.73 10.74 9.85
CA THR A 281 -30.12 11.13 10.07
C THR A 281 -30.30 11.91 11.37
N LEU A 282 -29.61 11.47 12.44
CA LEU A 282 -29.69 12.16 13.75
C LEU A 282 -28.98 13.53 13.74
N ALA A 283 -27.91 13.68 12.98
CA ALA A 283 -27.21 14.96 12.83
C ALA A 283 -28.10 16.05 12.21
N GLU A 284 -29.14 15.69 11.49
CA GLU A 284 -30.12 16.62 10.90
C GLU A 284 -31.25 16.99 11.87
N ALA A 285 -31.45 16.20 12.93
CA ALA A 285 -32.61 16.33 13.79
C ALA A 285 -32.46 17.36 14.95
N ASP A 286 -31.24 17.78 15.28
CA ASP A 286 -30.85 18.77 16.30
C ASP A 286 -31.69 18.70 17.61
N SER A 287 -31.86 17.51 18.19
CA SER A 287 -32.74 17.22 19.32
C SER A 287 -32.00 16.57 20.50
N PRO A 288 -32.35 16.93 21.78
CA PRO A 288 -31.78 16.28 22.99
C PRO A 288 -32.04 14.76 23.07
N ALA A 289 -33.03 14.23 22.34
CA ALA A 289 -33.30 12.80 22.22
C ALA A 289 -32.18 12.07 21.46
N SER A 290 -31.34 12.80 20.72
CA SER A 290 -30.25 12.26 19.89
C SER A 290 -29.22 11.47 20.70
N ALA A 291 -28.91 11.85 21.94
CA ALA A 291 -27.89 11.16 22.74
C ALA A 291 -28.26 9.70 23.06
N ARG A 292 -29.51 9.42 23.40
CA ARG A 292 -29.99 8.05 23.65
C ARG A 292 -30.04 7.25 22.35
N GLN A 293 -30.48 7.88 21.28
CA GLN A 293 -30.55 7.23 19.96
C GLN A 293 -29.15 6.90 19.43
N ILE A 294 -28.16 7.76 19.68
CA ILE A 294 -26.73 7.45 19.33
C ILE A 294 -26.27 6.23 20.12
N GLN A 295 -26.49 6.17 21.44
CA GLN A 295 -26.13 5.02 22.26
C GLN A 295 -26.80 3.72 21.78
N ASP A 296 -28.09 3.80 21.41
CA ASP A 296 -28.81 2.64 20.86
C ASP A 296 -28.24 2.17 19.53
N LEU A 297 -27.86 3.09 18.63
CA LEU A 297 -27.20 2.76 17.36
C LEU A 297 -25.81 2.14 17.58
N GLU A 298 -25.03 2.69 18.51
CA GLU A 298 -23.73 2.13 18.87
C GLU A 298 -23.85 0.74 19.49
N ALA A 299 -24.85 0.53 20.38
CA ALA A 299 -25.13 -0.78 20.96
C ALA A 299 -25.54 -1.81 19.88
N GLN A 300 -26.41 -1.41 18.95
CA GLN A 300 -26.78 -2.26 17.81
C GLN A 300 -25.57 -2.59 16.92
N TYR A 301 -24.70 -1.63 16.69
CA TYR A 301 -23.47 -1.84 15.94
C TYR A 301 -22.54 -2.85 16.63
N GLN A 302 -22.29 -2.70 17.94
CA GLN A 302 -21.49 -3.64 18.72
C GLN A 302 -22.10 -5.05 18.72
N GLN A 303 -23.41 -5.16 18.84
CA GLN A 303 -24.10 -6.45 18.75
C GLN A 303 -23.94 -7.07 17.36
N ALA A 304 -24.04 -6.28 16.29
CA ALA A 304 -23.84 -6.76 14.92
C ALA A 304 -22.41 -7.26 14.67
N ILE A 305 -21.38 -6.57 15.22
CA ILE A 305 -19.99 -7.02 15.17
C ILE A 305 -19.84 -8.36 15.91
N ARG A 306 -20.40 -8.47 17.11
CA ARG A 306 -20.37 -9.71 17.90
C ARG A 306 -20.98 -10.89 17.15
N LEU A 307 -22.09 -10.67 16.49
CA LEU A 307 -22.75 -11.69 15.65
C LEU A 307 -21.89 -12.05 14.42
N ALA A 308 -21.28 -11.07 13.78
CA ALA A 308 -20.44 -11.28 12.60
C ALA A 308 -19.16 -12.05 12.92
N LEU A 309 -18.52 -11.77 14.05
CA LEU A 309 -17.27 -12.38 14.48
C LEU A 309 -17.47 -13.71 15.19
N GLY A 310 -18.60 -13.89 15.89
CA GLY A 310 -18.78 -14.94 16.89
C GLY A 310 -18.06 -14.62 18.20
N GLU A 311 -18.38 -15.37 19.28
CA GLU A 311 -17.94 -15.04 20.64
C GLU A 311 -16.42 -15.04 20.83
N GLU A 312 -15.71 -15.96 20.22
CA GLU A 312 -14.26 -16.09 20.39
C GLU A 312 -13.51 -14.95 19.73
N ARG A 313 -13.82 -14.68 18.46
CA ARG A 313 -13.18 -13.57 17.72
C ARG A 313 -13.63 -12.20 18.23
N TYR A 314 -14.84 -12.08 18.75
CA TYR A 314 -15.30 -10.85 19.38
C TYR A 314 -14.50 -10.55 20.66
N ARG A 315 -14.18 -11.57 21.48
CA ARG A 315 -13.28 -11.41 22.63
C ARG A 315 -11.87 -10.98 22.19
N GLN A 316 -11.34 -11.58 21.13
CA GLN A 316 -10.06 -11.15 20.54
C GLN A 316 -10.14 -9.68 20.08
N TYR A 317 -11.20 -9.30 19.38
CA TYR A 317 -11.43 -7.91 18.97
C TYR A 317 -11.46 -6.94 20.15
N GLN A 318 -12.16 -7.29 21.24
CA GLN A 318 -12.20 -6.46 22.44
C GLN A 318 -10.82 -6.28 23.08
N ARG A 319 -10.01 -7.33 23.13
CA ARG A 319 -8.62 -7.26 23.62
C ARG A 319 -7.74 -6.37 22.75
N LEU A 320 -7.88 -6.49 21.44
CA LEU A 320 -7.12 -5.66 20.49
C LEU A 320 -7.51 -4.18 20.56
N GLN A 321 -8.61 -3.82 21.20
CA GLN A 321 -8.93 -2.41 21.48
C GLN A 321 -8.09 -1.82 22.60
N ASP A 322 -7.56 -2.66 23.49
CA ASP A 322 -6.64 -2.21 24.53
C ASP A 322 -5.24 -1.90 23.92
N PRO A 323 -4.76 -0.65 24.04
CA PRO A 323 -3.44 -0.28 23.52
C PRO A 323 -2.30 -1.08 24.15
N GLU A 324 -2.40 -1.38 25.47
CA GLU A 324 -1.36 -2.14 26.20
C GLU A 324 -1.28 -3.58 25.68
N TYR A 325 -2.44 -4.18 25.38
CA TYR A 325 -2.46 -5.52 24.77
C TYR A 325 -1.87 -5.53 23.36
N ARG A 326 -2.16 -4.52 22.53
CA ARG A 326 -1.56 -4.42 21.19
C ARG A 326 -0.05 -4.30 21.24
N GLU A 327 0.49 -3.51 22.18
CA GLU A 327 1.93 -3.41 22.37
C GLU A 327 2.55 -4.73 22.84
N ALA A 328 1.89 -5.45 23.76
CA ALA A 328 2.32 -6.77 24.20
C ALA A 328 2.31 -7.79 23.04
N LEU A 329 1.28 -7.76 22.21
CA LEU A 329 1.17 -8.62 21.03
C LEU A 329 2.26 -8.30 20.01
N ALA A 330 2.51 -7.01 19.72
CA ALA A 330 3.57 -6.59 18.80
C ALA A 330 4.95 -7.04 19.30
N GLN A 331 5.22 -6.94 20.59
CA GLN A 331 6.46 -7.42 21.20
C GLN A 331 6.59 -8.94 21.08
N ALA A 332 5.53 -9.69 21.34
CA ALA A 332 5.50 -11.14 21.20
C ALA A 332 5.72 -11.58 19.73
N GLN A 333 5.15 -10.87 18.78
CA GLN A 333 5.36 -11.10 17.33
C GLN A 333 6.80 -10.82 16.91
N GLN A 334 7.40 -9.72 17.38
CA GLN A 334 8.82 -9.41 17.11
C GLN A 334 9.76 -10.49 17.67
N ALA A 335 9.41 -11.09 18.80
CA ALA A 335 10.14 -12.22 19.36
C ALA A 335 9.87 -13.56 18.63
N GLY A 336 8.99 -13.58 17.62
CA GLY A 336 8.59 -14.79 16.91
C GLY A 336 7.71 -15.74 17.73
N ARG A 337 7.13 -15.26 18.84
CA ARG A 337 6.35 -16.05 19.81
C ARG A 337 5.02 -15.36 20.16
N PRO A 338 4.11 -15.21 19.19
CA PRO A 338 2.83 -14.49 19.38
C PRO A 338 1.96 -15.09 20.51
N GLU A 339 2.16 -16.38 20.87
CA GLU A 339 1.48 -17.05 21.98
C GLU A 339 1.81 -16.45 23.35
N LEU A 340 2.91 -15.70 23.49
CA LEU A 340 3.31 -15.02 24.72
C LEU A 340 2.64 -13.66 24.93
N ALA A 341 1.79 -13.19 24.00
CA ALA A 341 1.15 -11.88 24.10
C ALA A 341 0.39 -11.69 25.43
N GLU A 342 -0.35 -12.72 25.89
CA GLU A 342 -1.06 -12.69 27.16
C GLU A 342 -0.11 -12.54 28.37
N THR A 343 1.01 -13.25 28.33
CA THR A 343 2.01 -13.19 29.40
C THR A 343 2.68 -11.82 29.46
N PHE A 344 3.04 -11.25 28.29
CA PHE A 344 3.60 -9.91 28.22
C PHE A 344 2.60 -8.84 28.66
N TYR A 345 1.33 -8.98 28.27
CA TYR A 345 0.27 -8.10 28.74
C TYR A 345 0.12 -8.16 30.26
N ALA A 346 0.09 -9.36 30.87
CA ALA A 346 -0.02 -9.53 32.30
C ALA A 346 1.18 -8.87 33.06
N ILE A 347 2.40 -9.05 32.56
CA ILE A 347 3.60 -8.39 33.13
C ILE A 347 3.48 -6.86 33.06
N ARG A 348 3.08 -6.32 31.92
CA ARG A 348 2.93 -4.87 31.72
C ARG A 348 1.81 -4.29 32.59
N HIS A 349 0.68 -4.96 32.66
CA HIS A 349 -0.45 -4.55 33.46
C HIS A 349 -0.09 -4.54 34.97
N ALA A 350 0.60 -5.59 35.46
CA ALA A 350 1.10 -5.63 36.85
C ALA A 350 2.09 -4.48 37.12
N LEU A 351 2.99 -4.18 36.18
CA LEU A 351 3.90 -3.05 36.29
C LEU A 351 3.13 -1.72 36.37
N ALA A 352 2.14 -1.51 35.49
CA ALA A 352 1.33 -0.30 35.47
C ALA A 352 0.56 -0.10 36.79
N GLU A 353 -0.03 -1.16 37.34
CA GLU A 353 -0.71 -1.12 38.64
C GLU A 353 0.24 -0.72 39.77
N GLU A 354 1.45 -1.33 39.84
CA GLU A 354 2.42 -0.99 40.88
C GLU A 354 2.97 0.44 40.74
N VAL A 355 3.23 0.89 39.52
CA VAL A 355 3.62 2.29 39.24
C VAL A 355 2.51 3.26 39.65
N ALA A 356 1.24 2.96 39.39
CA ALA A 356 0.11 3.76 39.82
C ALA A 356 0.03 3.84 41.35
N ARG A 357 0.24 2.73 42.08
CA ARG A 357 0.31 2.72 43.55
C ARG A 357 1.47 3.57 44.07
N LEU A 358 2.64 3.52 43.43
CA LEU A 358 3.78 4.36 43.80
C LEU A 358 3.49 5.85 43.62
N GLN A 359 2.77 6.25 42.58
CA GLN A 359 2.43 7.63 42.33
C GLN A 359 1.49 8.22 43.40
N THR A 360 0.62 7.42 43.97
CA THR A 360 -0.31 7.81 45.03
C THR A 360 0.29 7.73 46.42
N ASN A 361 1.48 7.14 46.62
CA ASN A 361 2.13 7.05 47.91
C ASN A 361 2.83 8.34 48.29
N ASN A 362 2.25 9.06 49.27
CA ASN A 362 2.74 10.34 49.76
C ASN A 362 3.89 10.22 50.74
N ASP A 363 4.20 9.02 51.26
CA ASP A 363 5.29 8.77 52.22
C ASP A 363 6.67 8.78 51.55
N LEU A 364 6.72 8.69 50.23
CA LEU A 364 7.95 8.64 49.45
C LEU A 364 8.31 10.03 48.86
N THR A 365 9.60 10.33 48.88
CA THR A 365 10.10 11.52 48.13
C THR A 365 10.03 11.25 46.65
N ALA A 366 10.07 12.34 45.83
CA ALA A 366 10.07 12.20 44.36
C ALA A 366 11.23 11.31 43.84
N LEU A 367 12.42 11.44 44.44
CA LEU A 367 13.58 10.62 44.08
C LEU A 367 13.39 9.16 44.47
N GLN A 368 12.83 8.86 45.66
CA GLN A 368 12.53 7.49 46.04
C GLN A 368 11.50 6.83 45.14
N ARG A 369 10.46 7.55 44.76
CA ARG A 369 9.47 7.05 43.77
C ARG A 369 10.10 6.73 42.43
N GLU A 370 11.00 7.59 41.95
CA GLU A 370 11.71 7.34 40.69
C GLU A 370 12.62 6.10 40.78
N ILE A 371 13.36 5.94 41.86
CA ILE A 371 14.21 4.75 42.09
C ILE A 371 13.37 3.47 42.11
N GLN A 372 12.25 3.47 42.86
CA GLN A 372 11.38 2.29 42.93
C GLN A 372 10.71 2.00 41.58
N ARG A 373 10.31 3.02 40.84
CA ARG A 373 9.78 2.84 39.47
C ARG A 373 10.80 2.14 38.59
N ARG A 374 12.06 2.59 38.59
CA ARG A 374 13.13 1.95 37.81
C ARG A 374 13.41 0.53 38.21
N GLN A 375 13.30 0.23 39.50
CA GLN A 375 13.45 -1.15 40.00
C GLN A 375 12.32 -2.05 39.47
N LEU A 376 11.07 -1.60 39.49
CA LEU A 376 9.94 -2.33 38.96
C LEU A 376 10.02 -2.51 37.42
N GLU A 377 10.46 -1.49 36.68
CA GLU A 377 10.71 -1.59 35.24
C GLU A 377 11.79 -2.68 34.95
N LEU A 378 12.87 -2.72 35.75
CA LEU A 378 13.91 -3.74 35.63
C LEU A 378 13.39 -5.14 35.90
N GLU A 379 12.59 -5.31 36.95
CA GLU A 379 12.00 -6.64 37.28
C GLU A 379 11.01 -7.10 36.20
N ALA A 380 10.24 -6.19 35.61
CA ALA A 380 9.36 -6.49 34.47
C ALA A 380 10.17 -6.96 33.24
N LEU A 381 11.29 -6.28 32.93
CA LEU A 381 12.18 -6.67 31.84
C LEU A 381 12.83 -8.06 32.10
N LYS A 382 13.24 -8.35 33.35
CA LYS A 382 13.76 -9.67 33.70
C LYS A 382 12.72 -10.76 33.54
N ALA A 383 11.48 -10.51 33.96
CA ALA A 383 10.39 -11.46 33.79
C ALA A 383 10.10 -11.72 32.30
N GLN A 384 10.17 -10.69 31.45
CA GLN A 384 10.03 -10.85 30.00
C GLN A 384 11.17 -11.70 29.41
N ALA A 385 12.41 -11.41 29.77
CA ALA A 385 13.58 -12.17 29.31
C ALA A 385 13.51 -13.65 29.76
N GLU A 386 13.08 -13.91 30.99
CA GLU A 386 12.88 -15.28 31.51
C GLU A 386 11.82 -16.05 30.69
N VAL A 387 10.69 -15.41 30.37
CA VAL A 387 9.63 -15.99 29.55
C VAL A 387 10.11 -16.27 28.10
N LEU A 388 11.01 -15.44 27.57
CA LEU A 388 11.67 -15.68 26.28
C LEU A 388 12.75 -16.78 26.33
N GLY A 389 13.19 -17.17 27.53
CA GLY A 389 14.30 -18.09 27.71
C GLY A 389 15.67 -17.47 27.50
N GLU A 390 15.76 -16.13 27.59
CA GLU A 390 17.02 -15.41 27.47
C GLU A 390 17.80 -15.51 28.80
N ASN A 391 19.05 -15.97 28.74
CA ASN A 391 19.94 -15.92 29.87
C ASN A 391 20.42 -14.48 30.09
N LEU A 392 19.87 -13.83 31.10
CA LEU A 392 20.38 -12.52 31.50
C LEU A 392 21.79 -12.71 32.09
N PRO A 393 22.78 -11.90 31.69
CA PRO A 393 24.08 -11.93 32.34
C PRO A 393 23.89 -11.56 33.83
N GLU A 394 24.32 -12.43 34.72
CA GLU A 394 24.36 -12.07 36.13
C GLU A 394 25.09 -10.72 36.27
N PRO A 395 24.56 -9.77 37.06
CA PRO A 395 25.26 -8.53 37.32
C PRO A 395 26.63 -8.88 37.93
N GLN A 396 27.69 -8.69 37.13
CA GLN A 396 29.03 -8.82 37.67
C GLN A 396 29.17 -7.81 38.81
N PRO A 397 29.56 -8.26 40.02
CA PRO A 397 29.81 -7.32 41.09
C PRO A 397 30.83 -6.27 40.58
N PRO A 398 30.66 -4.98 40.93
CA PRO A 398 31.56 -3.94 40.48
C PRO A 398 32.99 -4.37 40.81
N ALA A 399 33.87 -4.24 39.80
CA ALA A 399 35.29 -4.63 40.00
C ALA A 399 35.81 -3.93 41.26
N PRO A 400 36.40 -4.64 42.19
CA PRO A 400 36.88 -4.06 43.46
C PRO A 400 37.80 -2.90 43.14
N ALA A 401 37.60 -1.76 43.83
CA ALA A 401 38.49 -0.62 43.68
C ALA A 401 39.91 -1.03 44.03
N LEU A 402 40.86 -0.78 43.12
CA LEU A 402 42.26 -1.12 43.33
C LEU A 402 42.95 0.03 44.07
N ARG A 403 43.55 -0.26 45.22
CA ARG A 403 44.40 0.67 45.96
C ARG A 403 45.87 0.29 45.80
N ALA A 404 46.71 1.22 45.37
CA ALA A 404 48.16 1.01 45.31
C ALA A 404 48.75 1.05 46.72
N HIS A 405 49.47 -0.01 47.09
CA HIS A 405 50.31 -0.09 48.29
C HIS A 405 51.76 -0.20 47.90
N ILE A 406 52.63 0.61 48.54
CA ILE A 406 54.07 0.54 48.34
C ILE A 406 54.67 -0.46 49.34
N TYR A 407 55.22 -1.56 48.81
CA TYR A 407 55.77 -2.67 49.62
C TYR A 407 56.95 -2.17 50.45
N ARG A 408 56.95 -2.51 51.75
CA ARG A 408 57.99 -2.11 52.69
C ARG A 408 58.82 -3.30 53.15
N ALA A 409 60.03 -3.07 53.58
CA ALA A 409 60.90 -4.09 54.11
C ALA A 409 60.26 -4.78 55.37
N GLY A 410 60.09 -6.11 55.34
CA GLY A 410 59.49 -6.91 56.39
C GLY A 410 57.99 -7.19 56.26
N GLU A 411 57.33 -6.59 55.28
CA GLU A 411 55.93 -6.93 54.95
C GLU A 411 55.85 -8.24 54.17
N THR A 412 54.76 -8.94 54.26
CA THR A 412 54.46 -10.12 53.46
C THR A 412 53.08 -9.97 52.84
N LEU A 413 52.78 -10.66 51.73
CA LEU A 413 51.46 -10.63 51.14
C LEU A 413 50.33 -11.04 52.10
N ILE A 414 50.67 -11.93 53.03
CA ILE A 414 49.75 -12.40 54.09
C ILE A 414 49.48 -11.24 55.09
N SER A 415 50.52 -10.51 55.49
CA SER A 415 50.32 -9.34 56.38
C SER A 415 49.47 -8.27 55.70
N LEU A 416 49.68 -8.02 54.39
CA LEU A 416 48.83 -7.07 53.61
C LEU A 416 47.40 -7.58 53.47
N ALA A 417 47.20 -8.89 53.25
CA ALA A 417 45.85 -9.47 53.18
C ALA A 417 45.08 -9.27 54.49
N VAL A 418 45.78 -9.42 55.65
CA VAL A 418 45.18 -9.15 56.97
C VAL A 418 44.96 -7.64 57.20
N GLU A 419 45.95 -6.80 56.88
CA GLU A 419 45.88 -5.34 57.07
C GLU A 419 44.70 -4.69 56.29
N TYR A 420 44.49 -5.16 55.07
CA TYR A 420 43.44 -4.62 54.19
C TYR A 420 42.13 -5.41 54.24
N ASP A 421 42.05 -6.45 55.05
CA ASP A 421 40.89 -7.35 55.18
C ASP A 421 40.40 -7.89 53.82
N VAL A 422 41.38 -8.39 53.02
CA VAL A 422 41.11 -8.94 51.67
C VAL A 422 41.74 -10.32 51.56
N PRO A 423 41.09 -11.25 50.84
CA PRO A 423 41.68 -12.59 50.62
C PRO A 423 43.02 -12.49 49.86
N LEU A 424 44.00 -13.24 50.26
CA LEU A 424 45.30 -13.30 49.57
C LEU A 424 45.14 -13.62 48.08
N SER A 425 44.19 -14.49 47.74
CA SER A 425 43.88 -14.84 46.35
C SER A 425 43.38 -13.63 45.51
N ALA A 426 42.74 -12.65 46.13
CA ALA A 426 42.32 -11.44 45.46
C ALA A 426 43.50 -10.49 45.18
N ILE A 427 44.46 -10.37 46.08
CA ILE A 427 45.70 -9.62 45.86
C ILE A 427 46.50 -10.27 44.74
N LEU A 428 46.62 -11.59 44.69
CA LEU A 428 47.30 -12.30 43.60
C LEU A 428 46.66 -12.08 42.26
N LYS A 429 45.34 -12.13 42.17
CA LYS A 429 44.57 -11.85 40.94
C LYS A 429 44.67 -10.39 40.46
N ALA A 430 44.80 -9.44 41.39
CA ALA A 430 44.91 -8.02 41.05
C ALA A 430 46.29 -7.64 40.49
N ASN A 431 47.30 -8.51 40.65
CA ASN A 431 48.68 -8.27 40.25
C ASN A 431 49.20 -9.37 39.29
N PRO A 432 48.58 -9.61 38.15
CA PRO A 432 49.04 -10.63 37.22
C PRO A 432 50.38 -10.22 36.62
N GLY A 433 51.44 -10.97 36.88
CA GLY A 433 52.78 -10.73 36.37
C GLY A 433 53.80 -10.16 37.40
N LEU A 434 53.37 -9.92 38.64
CA LEU A 434 54.26 -9.54 39.70
C LEU A 434 54.92 -10.83 40.30
N ASP A 435 56.30 -10.83 40.31
CA ASP A 435 57.03 -11.97 40.92
C ASP A 435 57.13 -11.77 42.43
N PHE A 436 56.17 -12.38 43.14
CA PHE A 436 56.00 -12.26 44.59
C PHE A 436 57.19 -12.84 45.41
N HIS A 437 58.07 -13.65 44.80
CA HIS A 437 59.28 -14.17 45.43
C HIS A 437 60.47 -13.20 45.35
N ARG A 438 60.34 -12.12 44.54
CA ARG A 438 61.41 -11.16 44.32
C ARG A 438 61.00 -9.74 44.66
N LEU A 439 59.97 -9.54 45.50
CA LEU A 439 59.53 -8.23 45.92
C LEU A 439 60.65 -7.47 46.65
N LYS A 440 60.82 -6.22 46.27
CA LYS A 440 61.76 -5.27 46.85
C LYS A 440 61.02 -4.12 47.53
N PRO A 441 61.54 -3.57 48.63
CA PRO A 441 61.02 -2.33 49.17
C PRO A 441 60.91 -1.26 48.09
N GLY A 442 59.69 -0.65 47.92
CA GLY A 442 59.41 0.31 46.90
C GLY A 442 58.53 -0.23 45.74
N ASP A 443 58.39 -1.56 45.61
CA ASP A 443 57.48 -2.15 44.61
C ASP A 443 56.03 -1.81 44.96
N THR A 444 55.22 -1.60 43.89
CA THR A 444 53.79 -1.25 44.03
C THR A 444 52.94 -2.51 43.92
N ILE A 445 52.13 -2.78 44.90
CA ILE A 445 51.16 -3.89 44.95
C ILE A 445 49.76 -3.29 44.88
N LEU A 446 48.92 -3.76 43.93
CA LEU A 446 47.51 -3.41 43.83
C LEU A 446 46.69 -4.27 44.78
N ILE A 447 45.99 -3.64 45.70
CA ILE A 447 45.16 -4.30 46.69
C ILE A 447 43.70 -4.02 46.36
N PRO A 448 42.88 -5.04 46.04
CA PRO A 448 41.45 -4.87 45.78
C PRO A 448 40.74 -4.56 47.11
N VAL A 449 40.19 -3.36 47.25
CA VAL A 449 39.43 -2.93 48.44
C VAL A 449 37.97 -3.03 48.13
N PRO A 450 37.15 -3.65 49.01
CA PRO A 450 35.71 -3.66 48.81
C PRO A 450 35.20 -2.21 48.73
N SER A 451 34.45 -1.91 47.68
CA SER A 451 33.73 -0.64 47.61
C SER A 451 32.69 -0.60 48.73
N ARG A 452 32.88 0.38 49.67
CA ARG A 452 31.91 0.62 50.74
C ARG A 452 30.61 1.20 50.19
#